data_5da2c4b37919f40164c94680a4dd327e
#
_entry.id   5da2c4b37919f40164c94680a4dd327e
#
_cell.length_a   1.000
_cell.length_b   1.000
_cell.length_c   1.000
_cell.angle_alpha   90.00
_cell.angle_beta   90.00
_cell.angle_gamma   90.00
#
_symmetry.space_group_name_H-M   'P 1'
#
loop_
_entity.id
_entity.type
_entity.pdbx_description
1 polymer ?
#
loop_
_entity_poly.entity_id
_entity_poly.type
_entity_poly.pdbx_seq_one_letter_code
_entity_poly.pdbx_strand_id
1 'polypeptide(L)'
;MNRFLHHCTTIALTLLGGLSATAQSGMQPSFTVSGVSEQTDIMRRATRAGGESVSPIMTQPAGEATMYSRESLTYIVMAGLAIANPDSYGACTVVDGDDGYVYISHPYASIVTHSWLKGEKEGDKIVVKLPQLIYQVETDGETYDYYAYRMELITSGEEDDNGWYYPTESQELIYHIDEDGFYMEGPGDNTFLLGLCDIDGGWTGHGDMSQRYELFTPEEVSVPTDTTEQDWQISSSGTGYFISYAENDKDIYVKGIVKEFPDAWVKGEIRDNEVYFPTGQYLGVDEGTQHYTFLTGTTKEYYWNEEYDMEMYRNVLADXMNFHREENKLWIDTSILVNKGNSAYNPLVTYTDMEMKPTPEEVAPYPMNPTLTSLIEYNENWGYGAIIFQLPALNMDGYILPVENMSYMMYVNGEPWPLYSDEYPGMADETYLIPYNYDDGNLIRNFGISHTFYYFVTDFDTIGVQSVYEKDGEFFGSQLVYYELTSGTTRLGEEQKETLAIEWYDLSGRKLAGPTXGICLKLTRYADGSLKTEKVMTR
;
A
#
# COMPACT_ATOMS: atom_id res chain seq x y z
N MET A 1 27.27 8.85 4.78
CA MET A 1 27.01 8.84 3.35
C MET A 1 25.98 7.76 2.96
N ASN A 2 26.16 6.50 3.36
CA ASN A 2 25.22 5.44 2.97
C ASN A 2 23.85 5.42 3.69
N ARG A 3 23.75 5.98 4.87
CA ARG A 3 22.52 5.89 5.68
C ARG A 3 21.49 7.02 5.43
N PHE A 4 21.96 8.20 5.09
CA PHE A 4 21.04 9.28 4.70
C PHE A 4 20.48 9.01 3.30
N LEU A 5 21.31 8.50 2.43
CA LEU A 5 20.86 7.96 1.14
C LEU A 5 19.81 6.85 1.37
N HIS A 6 19.92 6.07 2.46
CA HIS A 6 18.94 5.05 2.80
C HIS A 6 17.59 5.64 3.25
N HIS A 7 17.61 6.76 4.00
CA HIS A 7 16.36 7.40 4.44
C HIS A 7 15.68 8.16 3.31
N CYS A 8 16.45 8.90 2.53
CA CYS A 8 15.92 9.54 1.31
C CYS A 8 15.52 8.50 0.27
N THR A 9 16.23 7.36 0.22
CA THR A 9 15.91 6.26 -0.69
C THR A 9 14.66 5.49 -0.21
N THR A 10 14.43 5.42 1.09
CA THR A 10 13.22 4.76 1.63
C THR A 10 11.97 5.63 1.37
N ILE A 11 12.10 6.94 1.52
CA ILE A 11 11.03 7.88 1.19
C ILE A 11 10.82 7.92 -0.33
N ALA A 12 11.90 7.87 -1.11
CA ALA A 12 11.84 7.87 -2.57
C ALA A 12 11.43 6.51 -3.16
N LEU A 13 11.77 5.41 -2.47
CA LEU A 13 11.30 4.07 -2.89
C LEU A 13 9.82 3.86 -2.56
N THR A 14 9.30 4.54 -1.54
CA THR A 14 7.85 4.55 -1.29
C THR A 14 7.12 5.36 -2.38
N LEU A 15 7.79 6.40 -2.89
CA LEU A 15 7.27 7.19 -4.01
C LEU A 15 7.50 6.49 -5.38
N LEU A 16 8.59 5.71 -5.49
CA LEU A 16 8.92 4.97 -6.72
C LEU A 16 8.30 3.57 -6.77
N GLY A 17 7.95 3.01 -5.63
CA GLY A 17 7.26 1.71 -5.56
C GLY A 17 5.87 1.72 -6.18
N GLY A 18 5.29 2.90 -6.36
CA GLY A 18 4.06 3.08 -7.10
C GLY A 18 4.24 3.22 -8.61
N LEU A 19 5.50 3.27 -9.07
CA LEU A 19 5.82 3.49 -10.48
C LEU A 19 6.09 2.20 -11.27
N SER A 20 6.05 1.04 -10.60
CA SER A 20 6.24 -0.22 -11.30
C SER A 20 4.90 -0.73 -11.83
N ALA A 21 4.69 -0.61 -13.06
CA ALA A 21 3.83 -1.36 -13.97
C ALA A 21 2.84 -0.58 -14.83
N THR A 22 2.66 0.72 -14.62
CA THR A 22 1.75 1.46 -15.50
C THR A 22 2.33 2.80 -15.97
N ALA A 23 3.64 2.89 -16.04
CA ALA A 23 4.30 4.12 -16.43
C ALA A 23 4.25 4.31 -17.95
N GLN A 24 3.10 4.67 -18.45
CA GLN A 24 3.04 5.18 -19.81
C GLN A 24 1.91 6.17 -20.01
N SER A 25 2.10 7.34 -19.50
CA SER A 25 1.55 8.56 -20.06
C SER A 25 1.88 9.70 -19.10
N GLY A 26 2.58 10.66 -19.57
CA GLY A 26 2.82 11.89 -18.86
C GLY A 26 4.10 11.96 -18.06
N MET A 27 5.15 11.26 -18.51
CA MET A 27 6.48 11.54 -17.99
C MET A 27 6.87 12.95 -18.38
N GLN A 28 6.87 13.84 -17.42
CA GLN A 28 7.50 15.15 -17.58
C GLN A 28 8.99 14.93 -17.86
N PRO A 29 9.60 15.70 -18.72
CA PRO A 29 10.99 15.50 -19.06
C PRO A 29 11.88 15.61 -17.84
N SER A 30 12.62 14.54 -17.56
CA SER A 30 13.66 14.57 -16.54
C SER A 30 14.88 15.29 -17.12
N PHE A 31 15.49 16.14 -16.34
CA PHE A 31 16.71 16.83 -16.76
C PHE A 31 17.78 16.65 -15.70
N THR A 32 19.02 16.56 -16.12
CA THR A 32 20.16 16.39 -15.21
C THR A 32 20.54 17.75 -14.62
N VAL A 33 20.67 17.81 -13.30
CA VAL A 33 21.12 19.04 -12.63
C VAL A 33 22.60 18.91 -12.34
N SER A 34 23.37 19.84 -12.84
CA SER A 34 24.79 19.96 -12.49
C SER A 34 24.90 20.65 -11.13
N GLY A 35 25.74 20.10 -10.27
CA GLY A 35 25.94 20.66 -8.92
C GLY A 35 25.72 19.72 -7.75
N VAL A 36 25.42 18.45 -8.04
CA VAL A 36 25.09 17.45 -7.00
C VAL A 36 26.28 17.13 -6.08
N SER A 37 27.51 17.36 -6.55
CA SER A 37 28.71 17.02 -5.76
C SER A 37 28.91 17.92 -4.52
N GLU A 38 28.37 19.13 -4.54
CA GLU A 38 28.47 20.06 -3.38
C GLU A 38 27.41 19.78 -2.32
N GLN A 39 26.33 19.13 -2.71
CA GLN A 39 25.16 18.92 -1.84
C GLN A 39 25.38 17.89 -0.73
N THR A 40 26.22 16.89 -0.97
CA THR A 40 26.50 15.85 0.03
C THR A 40 27.27 16.38 1.24
N ASP A 41 27.99 17.49 1.10
CA ASP A 41 28.70 18.11 2.21
C ASP A 41 27.79 19.09 3.00
N ILE A 42 26.82 19.70 2.34
CA ILE A 42 25.88 20.62 2.99
C ILE A 42 24.93 19.87 3.94
N MET A 43 24.47 18.69 3.52
CA MET A 43 23.58 17.86 4.34
C MET A 43 24.25 17.32 5.62
N ARG A 44 25.58 17.29 5.67
CA ARG A 44 26.34 16.86 6.84
C ARG A 44 26.48 17.92 7.93
N ARG A 45 26.11 19.18 7.64
CA ARG A 45 26.39 20.32 8.52
C ARG A 45 25.19 20.81 9.33
N ALA A 46 24.03 20.20 9.17
CA ALA A 46 22.82 20.60 9.90
C ALA A 46 22.83 20.07 11.33
N THR A 47 23.95 20.21 12.04
CA THR A 47 24.02 19.87 13.45
C THR A 47 23.59 21.07 14.29
N ARG A 48 22.80 20.78 15.30
CA ARG A 48 22.26 21.78 16.23
C ARG A 48 23.39 22.51 16.94
N ALA A 49 23.52 23.82 16.73
CA ALA A 49 24.38 24.67 17.55
C ALA A 49 23.72 24.76 18.93
N GLY A 50 24.46 24.46 19.97
CA GLY A 50 23.97 24.45 21.35
C GLY A 50 23.25 25.75 21.74
N GLY A 51 21.96 25.65 21.91
CA GLY A 51 21.04 26.72 22.27
C GLY A 51 19.73 26.15 22.79
N GLU A 52 18.79 26.97 23.17
CA GLU A 52 17.45 26.54 23.63
C GLU A 52 16.82 25.61 22.61
N SER A 53 16.15 24.52 23.10
CA SER A 53 15.54 23.52 22.23
C SER A 53 14.37 24.14 21.47
N VAL A 54 14.62 24.52 20.24
CA VAL A 54 13.58 24.95 19.30
C VAL A 54 13.01 23.70 18.62
N SER A 55 11.69 23.61 18.59
CA SER A 55 11.00 22.49 17.95
C SER A 55 10.06 23.02 16.87
N PRO A 56 9.83 22.26 15.80
CA PRO A 56 8.81 22.64 14.85
C PRO A 56 7.42 22.57 15.50
N ILE A 57 6.45 23.27 14.95
CA ILE A 57 5.06 23.21 15.41
C ILE A 57 4.49 21.88 14.91
N MET A 58 4.28 20.91 15.82
CA MET A 58 3.87 19.54 15.47
C MET A 58 2.43 19.24 15.88
N THR A 59 1.82 20.10 16.72
CA THR A 59 0.42 19.90 17.16
C THR A 59 -0.43 21.03 16.59
N GLN A 60 -1.70 20.70 16.34
CA GLN A 60 -2.63 21.67 15.79
C GLN A 60 -2.79 22.85 16.76
N PRO A 61 -2.52 24.08 16.31
CA PRO A 61 -2.74 25.26 17.15
C PRO A 61 -4.23 25.45 17.48
N ALA A 62 -4.48 26.10 18.62
CA ALA A 62 -5.83 26.44 19.02
C ALA A 62 -6.40 27.54 18.12
N GLY A 63 -7.64 27.38 17.70
CA GLY A 63 -8.30 28.31 16.80
C GLY A 63 -9.32 27.65 15.91
N GLU A 64 -9.82 28.40 14.95
CA GLU A 64 -10.81 27.91 13.98
C GLU A 64 -10.09 27.17 12.85
N ALA A 65 -10.36 25.86 12.75
CA ALA A 65 -9.72 24.99 11.75
C ALA A 65 -10.62 24.82 10.52
N THR A 66 -10.03 24.92 9.34
CA THR A 66 -10.72 24.78 8.05
C THR A 66 -9.90 23.86 7.16
N MET A 67 -10.59 22.95 6.44
CA MET A 67 -9.95 22.02 5.49
C MET A 67 -9.72 22.70 4.14
N TYR A 68 -8.52 22.49 3.62
CA TYR A 68 -8.13 22.97 2.29
C TYR A 68 -7.51 21.83 1.50
N SER A 69 -7.68 21.88 0.18
CA SER A 69 -6.99 21.00 -0.78
C SER A 69 -5.85 21.80 -1.41
N ARG A 70 -4.63 21.28 -1.32
CA ARG A 70 -3.46 21.92 -1.90
C ARG A 70 -3.15 21.33 -3.27
N GLU A 71 -2.91 22.20 -4.24
CA GLU A 71 -2.28 21.89 -5.51
C GLU A 71 -0.92 22.55 -5.55
N SER A 72 0.08 21.87 -6.09
CA SER A 72 1.43 22.42 -6.22
C SER A 72 2.20 21.68 -7.29
N LEU A 73 3.36 22.22 -7.64
CA LEU A 73 4.37 21.51 -8.42
C LEU A 73 5.47 21.12 -7.44
N THR A 74 5.64 19.83 -7.17
CA THR A 74 6.74 19.36 -6.34
C THR A 74 8.03 19.35 -7.17
N TYR A 75 9.14 19.68 -6.53
CA TYR A 75 10.44 19.66 -7.17
C TYR A 75 11.41 18.91 -6.25
N ILE A 76 11.92 17.79 -6.75
CA ILE A 76 12.83 16.94 -5.98
C ILE A 76 14.08 16.69 -6.83
N VAL A 77 15.26 16.94 -6.24
CA VAL A 77 16.54 16.58 -6.86
C VAL A 77 17.14 15.41 -6.08
N MET A 78 17.42 14.33 -6.78
CA MET A 78 17.94 13.12 -6.18
C MET A 78 18.87 12.42 -7.16
N ALA A 79 20.10 12.10 -6.70
CA ALA A 79 21.11 11.42 -7.51
C ALA A 79 21.38 12.10 -8.86
N GLY A 80 21.36 13.42 -8.88
CA GLY A 80 21.64 14.21 -10.09
C GLY A 80 20.47 14.38 -11.04
N LEU A 81 19.28 13.85 -10.67
CA LEU A 81 18.05 14.00 -11.45
C LEU A 81 17.09 14.95 -10.76
N ALA A 82 16.59 15.93 -11.51
CA ALA A 82 15.53 16.80 -11.05
C ALA A 82 14.20 16.26 -11.56
N ILE A 83 13.25 16.06 -10.64
CA ILE A 83 11.92 15.54 -10.95
C ILE A 83 10.90 16.60 -10.52
N ALA A 84 10.13 17.08 -11.49
CA ALA A 84 9.04 18.02 -11.22
C ALA A 84 7.72 17.31 -11.50
N ASN A 85 6.86 17.20 -10.49
CA ASN A 85 5.58 16.51 -10.61
C ASN A 85 4.43 17.38 -10.08
N PRO A 86 3.36 17.55 -10.85
CA PRO A 86 2.15 18.14 -10.32
C PRO A 86 1.59 17.28 -9.17
N ASP A 87 1.14 17.93 -8.12
CA ASP A 87 0.49 17.30 -6.98
C ASP A 87 -0.86 17.98 -6.76
N SER A 88 -1.87 17.20 -6.41
CA SER A 88 -3.21 17.71 -6.13
C SER A 88 -3.84 16.94 -4.98
N TYR A 89 -4.89 17.50 -4.42
CA TYR A 89 -5.62 16.93 -3.29
C TYR A 89 -4.75 16.74 -2.04
N GLY A 90 -3.71 17.54 -1.88
CA GLY A 90 -2.93 17.56 -0.64
C GLY A 90 -3.84 17.97 0.53
N ALA A 91 -3.86 17.14 1.57
CA ALA A 91 -4.73 17.35 2.72
C ALA A 91 -4.08 18.36 3.66
N CYS A 92 -4.71 19.53 3.79
CA CYS A 92 -4.19 20.61 4.63
C CYS A 92 -5.31 21.14 5.52
N THR A 93 -4.93 21.42 6.75
CA THR A 93 -5.78 22.19 7.67
C THR A 93 -5.15 23.56 7.84
N VAL A 94 -5.96 24.59 7.75
CA VAL A 94 -5.55 25.96 8.04
C VAL A 94 -6.28 26.39 9.31
N VAL A 95 -5.53 26.88 10.28
CA VAL A 95 -6.08 27.35 11.55
C VAL A 95 -5.93 28.87 11.64
N ASP A 96 -7.05 29.56 11.78
CA ASP A 96 -7.07 30.96 12.25
C ASP A 96 -6.90 30.90 13.77
N GLY A 97 -5.66 31.13 14.21
CA GLY A 97 -5.28 30.91 15.60
C GLY A 97 -5.88 31.91 16.59
N ASP A 98 -6.17 31.44 17.78
CA ASP A 98 -6.65 32.29 18.89
C ASP A 98 -5.61 33.37 19.25
N ASP A 99 -4.36 33.17 18.87
CA ASP A 99 -3.24 34.10 19.07
C ASP A 99 -3.12 35.16 17.97
N GLY A 100 -3.99 35.09 16.96
CA GLY A 100 -4.03 36.02 15.84
C GLY A 100 -3.13 35.65 14.65
N TYR A 101 -2.47 34.50 14.71
CA TYR A 101 -1.65 34.00 13.60
C TYR A 101 -2.46 32.99 12.77
N VAL A 102 -2.00 32.77 11.53
CA VAL A 102 -2.56 31.74 10.64
C VAL A 102 -1.56 30.58 10.57
N TYR A 103 -2.06 29.36 10.69
CA TYR A 103 -1.21 28.16 10.67
C TYR A 103 -1.65 27.24 9.53
N ILE A 104 -0.68 26.80 8.74
CA ILE A 104 -0.92 25.93 7.56
C ILE A 104 -0.24 24.59 7.83
N SER A 105 -1.00 23.49 7.88
CA SER A 105 -0.45 22.15 8.10
C SER A 105 0.15 21.58 6.81
N HIS A 106 1.11 20.67 6.97
CA HIS A 106 1.71 19.91 5.86
C HIS A 106 2.12 20.82 4.70
N PRO A 107 3.07 21.75 4.94
CA PRO A 107 3.37 22.79 3.93
C PRO A 107 4.06 22.29 2.67
N TYR A 108 4.50 21.03 2.63
CA TYR A 108 5.17 20.45 1.47
C TYR A 108 4.38 19.25 0.92
N ALA A 109 4.25 19.19 -0.40
CA ALA A 109 3.83 17.95 -1.09
C ALA A 109 5.04 17.05 -1.36
N SER A 110 6.22 17.64 -1.50
CA SER A 110 7.46 16.90 -1.79
C SER A 110 7.95 16.05 -0.62
N ILE A 111 7.55 16.38 0.62
CA ILE A 111 7.89 15.59 1.81
C ILE A 111 6.83 15.81 2.90
N VAL A 112 6.46 14.74 3.60
CA VAL A 112 5.50 14.82 4.72
C VAL A 112 6.29 15.11 6.00
N THR A 113 6.10 16.30 6.57
CA THR A 113 6.82 16.75 7.76
C THR A 113 5.98 16.70 9.04
N HIS A 114 4.65 16.54 8.93
CA HIS A 114 3.68 16.57 10.03
C HIS A 114 3.76 17.87 10.86
N SER A 115 4.14 18.97 10.23
CA SER A 115 4.38 20.25 10.90
C SER A 115 3.51 21.36 10.32
N TRP A 116 3.57 22.51 10.96
CA TRP A 116 2.75 23.68 10.65
C TRP A 116 3.64 24.86 10.31
N LEU A 117 3.25 25.58 9.27
CA LEU A 117 3.87 26.84 8.86
C LEU A 117 3.06 27.99 9.49
N LYS A 118 3.74 28.93 10.13
CA LYS A 118 3.10 30.05 10.83
C LYS A 118 3.17 31.31 9.98
N GLY A 119 2.03 31.99 9.80
CA GLY A 119 1.93 33.25 9.06
C GLY A 119 1.09 34.29 9.75
N GLU A 120 1.06 35.46 9.20
CA GLU A 120 0.25 36.60 9.66
C GLU A 120 -0.69 37.04 8.54
N LYS A 121 -1.96 37.27 8.87
CA LYS A 121 -2.93 37.77 7.90
C LYS A 121 -2.82 39.28 7.82
N GLU A 122 -2.53 39.81 6.64
CA GLU A 122 -2.38 41.24 6.36
C GLU A 122 -3.29 41.61 5.17
N GLY A 123 -4.52 42.01 5.49
CA GLY A 123 -5.51 42.34 4.45
C GLY A 123 -5.88 41.11 3.63
N ASP A 124 -5.57 41.17 2.34
CA ASP A 124 -5.86 40.06 1.39
C ASP A 124 -4.64 39.13 1.21
N LYS A 125 -3.74 39.11 2.19
CA LYS A 125 -2.52 38.30 2.12
C LYS A 125 -2.29 37.53 3.41
N ILE A 126 -1.60 36.39 3.28
CA ILE A 126 -0.95 35.72 4.41
C ILE A 126 0.56 35.88 4.20
N VAL A 127 1.23 36.47 5.16
CA VAL A 127 2.68 36.71 5.10
C VAL A 127 3.36 35.73 6.05
N VAL A 128 4.21 34.86 5.49
CA VAL A 128 4.96 33.86 6.23
C VAL A 128 6.41 34.32 6.32
N LYS A 129 6.86 34.63 7.55
CA LYS A 129 8.24 35.06 7.81
C LYS A 129 9.12 33.83 7.96
N LEU A 130 10.11 33.70 7.09
CA LEU A 130 11.03 32.56 7.02
C LEU A 130 12.44 33.00 7.42
N PRO A 131 13.37 32.10 7.78
CA PRO A 131 13.15 30.63 7.83
C PRO A 131 12.37 30.22 9.07
N GLN A 132 11.66 29.07 8.95
CA GLN A 132 10.99 28.42 10.08
C GLN A 132 11.46 26.98 10.18
N LEU A 133 11.72 26.52 11.40
CA LEU A 133 12.05 25.12 11.66
C LEU A 133 10.81 24.26 11.39
N ILE A 134 10.94 23.32 10.45
CA ILE A 134 9.79 22.58 9.90
C ILE A 134 9.91 21.06 10.11
N TYR A 135 11.14 20.55 10.19
CA TYR A 135 11.36 19.10 10.19
C TYR A 135 12.59 18.77 11.00
N GLN A 136 12.49 17.76 11.86
CA GLN A 136 13.63 17.26 12.63
C GLN A 136 13.75 15.75 12.41
N VAL A 137 14.96 15.27 12.19
CA VAL A 137 15.26 13.86 12.02
C VAL A 137 16.33 13.47 13.03
N GLU A 138 16.11 12.40 13.76
CA GLU A 138 17.13 11.82 14.64
C GLU A 138 17.75 10.62 13.93
N THR A 139 19.05 10.64 13.78
CA THR A 139 19.82 9.57 13.14
C THR A 139 21.15 9.41 13.88
N ASP A 140 21.42 8.19 14.33
CA ASP A 140 22.67 7.83 15.03
C ASP A 140 22.94 8.69 16.28
N GLY A 141 21.87 9.08 16.97
CA GLY A 141 21.97 9.89 18.19
C GLY A 141 22.19 11.38 17.96
N GLU A 142 22.12 11.83 16.71
CA GLU A 142 22.21 13.25 16.35
C GLU A 142 20.87 13.73 15.80
N THR A 143 20.54 14.99 16.10
CA THR A 143 19.33 15.63 15.61
C THR A 143 19.69 16.57 14.45
N TYR A 144 19.01 16.41 13.34
CA TYR A 144 19.18 17.22 12.13
C TYR A 144 17.95 18.10 11.98
N ASP A 145 18.16 19.43 11.94
CA ASP A 145 17.12 20.43 11.83
C ASP A 145 17.00 20.93 10.40
N TYR A 146 15.78 20.96 9.87
CA TYR A 146 15.51 21.44 8.53
C TYR A 146 14.49 22.57 8.58
N TYR A 147 14.73 23.59 7.77
CA TYR A 147 14.01 24.86 7.78
C TYR A 147 13.32 25.09 6.44
N ALA A 148 12.16 25.73 6.49
CA ALA A 148 11.51 26.26 5.31
C ALA A 148 12.16 27.59 4.93
N TYR A 149 12.55 27.73 3.67
CA TYR A 149 13.12 28.96 3.09
C TYR A 149 12.39 29.30 1.80
N ARG A 150 12.23 30.60 1.54
CA ARG A 150 11.85 31.08 0.22
C ARG A 150 13.09 31.07 -0.66
N MET A 151 13.02 30.44 -1.81
CA MET A 151 14.19 30.21 -2.67
C MET A 151 13.91 30.62 -4.11
N GLU A 152 14.98 30.97 -4.83
CA GLU A 152 14.91 31.29 -6.26
C GLU A 152 15.98 30.55 -7.01
N LEU A 153 15.70 30.27 -8.28
CA LEU A 153 16.61 29.59 -9.19
C LEU A 153 17.68 30.57 -9.67
N ILE A 154 18.93 30.23 -9.46
CA ILE A 154 20.08 31.00 -9.94
C ILE A 154 20.81 30.16 -11.00
N THR A 155 21.06 30.73 -12.16
CA THR A 155 21.81 30.11 -13.25
C THR A 155 22.91 31.04 -13.71
N SER A 156 23.98 30.48 -14.27
CA SER A 156 25.06 31.27 -14.90
C SER A 156 24.63 31.83 -16.26
N GLY A 157 23.55 31.29 -16.83
CA GLY A 157 23.10 31.62 -18.17
C GLY A 157 23.81 30.85 -19.28
N GLU A 158 24.71 29.95 -18.95
CA GLU A 158 25.36 29.06 -19.92
C GLU A 158 24.37 27.96 -20.37
N GLU A 159 24.54 27.47 -21.58
CA GLU A 159 23.59 26.54 -22.22
C GLU A 159 23.36 25.25 -21.44
N ASP A 160 24.39 24.78 -20.73
CA ASP A 160 24.33 23.51 -19.97
C ASP A 160 24.09 23.72 -18.47
N ASP A 161 23.89 24.96 -18.03
CA ASP A 161 23.68 25.27 -16.61
C ASP A 161 22.19 25.28 -16.26
N ASN A 162 21.72 24.23 -15.62
CA ASN A 162 20.33 24.11 -15.15
C ASN A 162 20.07 24.91 -13.87
N GLY A 163 21.14 25.46 -13.26
CA GLY A 163 21.03 26.27 -12.05
C GLY A 163 20.80 25.49 -10.78
N TRP A 164 20.69 26.23 -9.70
CA TRP A 164 20.43 25.69 -8.37
C TRP A 164 19.60 26.70 -7.58
N TYR A 165 18.83 26.20 -6.61
CA TYR A 165 17.99 27.07 -5.78
C TYR A 165 18.75 27.58 -4.58
N TYR A 166 18.64 28.88 -4.34
CA TYR A 166 19.29 29.60 -3.24
C TYR A 166 18.25 30.46 -2.50
N PRO A 167 18.43 30.68 -1.20
CA PRO A 167 17.52 31.58 -0.47
C PRO A 167 17.45 32.98 -1.10
N THR A 168 16.26 33.51 -1.21
CA THR A 168 16.05 34.88 -1.69
C THR A 168 16.50 35.88 -0.61
N GLU A 169 16.81 37.11 -1.04
CA GLU A 169 17.19 38.18 -0.11
C GLU A 169 16.06 38.44 0.90
N SER A 170 14.82 38.55 0.41
CA SER A 170 13.66 38.65 1.28
C SER A 170 13.14 37.28 1.63
N GLN A 171 13.08 36.98 2.91
CA GLN A 171 12.53 35.70 3.40
C GLN A 171 11.09 35.88 3.88
N GLU A 172 10.31 36.65 3.14
CA GLU A 172 8.85 36.69 3.29
C GLU A 172 8.18 35.95 2.16
N LEU A 173 7.50 34.87 2.51
CA LEU A 173 6.66 34.11 1.56
C LEU A 173 5.24 34.66 1.67
N ILE A 174 4.68 35.10 0.56
CA ILE A 174 3.37 35.74 0.53
C ILE A 174 2.38 34.83 -0.20
N TYR A 175 1.24 34.61 0.42
CA TYR A 175 0.08 34.01 -0.21
C TYR A 175 -1.00 35.07 -0.39
N HIS A 176 -1.57 35.15 -1.58
CA HIS A 176 -2.71 36.03 -1.88
C HIS A 176 -4.00 35.29 -1.62
N ILE A 177 -4.93 35.94 -0.92
CA ILE A 177 -6.24 35.38 -0.58
C ILE A 177 -7.24 35.82 -1.66
N ASP A 178 -8.05 34.88 -2.13
CA ASP A 178 -9.16 35.16 -3.05
C ASP A 178 -10.44 34.48 -2.53
N GLU A 179 -11.49 34.45 -3.36
CA GLU A 179 -12.81 33.91 -2.95
C GLU A 179 -12.81 32.40 -2.70
N ASP A 180 -11.89 31.66 -3.32
CA ASP A 180 -11.84 30.20 -3.25
C ASP A 180 -10.75 29.68 -2.29
N GLY A 181 -9.82 30.54 -1.88
CA GLY A 181 -8.70 30.12 -1.01
C GLY A 181 -7.53 31.07 -1.05
N PHE A 182 -6.33 30.55 -1.25
CA PHE A 182 -5.13 31.37 -1.32
C PHE A 182 -4.05 30.68 -2.16
N TYR A 183 -3.13 31.48 -2.71
CA TYR A 183 -2.09 30.96 -3.60
C TYR A 183 -0.76 31.67 -3.35
N MET A 184 0.33 30.94 -3.56
CA MET A 184 1.69 31.42 -3.39
C MET A 184 2.01 32.50 -4.42
N GLU A 185 2.55 33.65 -3.97
CA GLU A 185 3.02 34.73 -4.83
C GLU A 185 4.27 34.32 -5.59
N GLY A 186 4.36 34.74 -6.82
CA GLY A 186 5.51 34.53 -7.67
C GLY A 186 5.13 34.45 -9.12
N PRO A 187 6.09 34.60 -10.02
CA PRO A 187 5.81 34.38 -11.43
C PRO A 187 5.43 32.91 -11.66
N GLY A 188 4.52 32.67 -12.58
CA GLY A 188 4.06 31.33 -12.91
C GLY A 188 5.08 30.45 -13.64
N ASP A 189 6.31 30.92 -13.75
CA ASP A 189 7.40 30.23 -14.43
C ASP A 189 8.20 29.28 -13.51
N ASN A 190 7.75 29.14 -12.25
CA ASN A 190 8.36 28.23 -11.26
C ASN A 190 9.80 28.60 -10.88
N THR A 191 10.15 29.88 -10.96
CA THR A 191 11.48 30.35 -10.54
C THR A 191 11.61 30.42 -9.00
N PHE A 192 10.48 30.47 -8.27
CA PHE A 192 10.46 30.50 -6.82
C PHE A 192 9.89 29.20 -6.26
N LEU A 193 10.46 28.76 -5.13
CA LEU A 193 9.91 27.60 -4.42
C LEU A 193 10.03 27.79 -2.91
N LEU A 194 9.18 27.09 -2.19
CA LEU A 194 9.32 26.86 -0.76
C LEU A 194 10.23 25.66 -0.59
N GLY A 195 11.48 25.89 -0.20
CA GLY A 195 12.50 24.83 -0.12
C GLY A 195 12.71 24.33 1.29
N LEU A 196 13.13 23.09 1.41
CA LEU A 196 13.56 22.50 2.67
C LEU A 196 15.09 22.59 2.71
N CYS A 197 15.63 23.26 3.73
CA CYS A 197 17.05 23.62 3.81
C CYS A 197 17.63 23.33 5.18
N ASP A 198 18.96 23.31 5.27
CA ASP A 198 19.64 23.38 6.57
C ASP A 198 19.54 24.81 7.14
N ILE A 199 20.09 25.04 8.32
CA ILE A 199 19.97 26.34 9.00
C ILE A 199 20.67 27.47 8.23
N ASP A 200 21.66 27.15 7.41
CA ASP A 200 22.40 28.13 6.61
C ASP A 200 21.76 28.40 5.25
N GLY A 201 20.61 27.75 4.98
CA GLY A 201 19.90 27.90 3.72
C GLY A 201 20.40 26.97 2.62
N GLY A 202 21.20 25.96 2.94
CA GLY A 202 21.62 24.95 1.99
C GLY A 202 20.44 24.05 1.61
N TRP A 203 20.09 24.06 0.33
CA TRP A 203 18.90 23.33 -0.15
C TRP A 203 19.12 21.81 -0.13
N THR A 204 18.11 21.07 0.37
CA THR A 204 18.16 19.60 0.43
C THR A 204 17.76 18.94 -0.88
N GLY A 205 17.24 19.69 -1.84
CA GLY A 205 16.70 19.15 -3.07
C GLY A 205 15.18 18.90 -2.99
N HIS A 206 14.50 19.27 -1.91
CA HIS A 206 13.06 19.17 -1.77
C HIS A 206 12.41 20.55 -1.75
N GLY A 207 11.36 20.72 -2.53
CA GLY A 207 10.63 21.99 -2.53
C GLY A 207 9.30 21.89 -3.26
N ASP A 208 8.50 22.91 -3.04
CA ASP A 208 7.18 23.04 -3.67
C ASP A 208 7.09 24.42 -4.34
N MET A 209 6.52 24.42 -5.54
CA MET A 209 6.29 25.62 -6.36
C MET A 209 4.81 25.83 -6.59
N SER A 210 4.43 27.08 -6.78
CA SER A 210 3.09 27.46 -7.29
C SER A 210 1.95 26.82 -6.46
N GLN A 211 2.11 26.83 -5.13
CA GLN A 211 1.11 26.26 -4.23
C GLN A 211 -0.21 27.03 -4.32
N ARG A 212 -1.30 26.27 -4.47
CA ARG A 212 -2.66 26.79 -4.46
C ARG A 212 -3.46 25.99 -3.42
N TYR A 213 -4.11 26.69 -2.50
CA TYR A 213 -4.97 26.10 -1.46
C TYR A 213 -6.40 26.51 -1.74
N GLU A 214 -7.29 25.54 -1.90
CA GLU A 214 -8.71 25.79 -2.12
C GLU A 214 -9.52 25.14 -1.00
N LEU A 215 -10.61 25.80 -0.59
CA LEU A 215 -11.53 25.25 0.41
C LEU A 215 -11.98 23.85 -0.02
N PHE A 216 -11.89 22.91 0.91
CA PHE A 216 -12.27 21.52 0.66
C PHE A 216 -13.45 21.14 1.56
N THR A 217 -14.60 20.93 0.92
CA THR A 217 -15.85 20.59 1.61
C THR A 217 -16.37 19.26 1.04
N PRO A 218 -15.83 18.12 1.52
CA PRO A 218 -16.24 16.83 0.97
C PRO A 218 -17.70 16.51 1.32
N GLU A 219 -18.38 15.87 0.40
CA GLU A 219 -19.71 15.33 0.64
C GLU A 219 -19.56 14.04 1.45
N GLU A 220 -20.06 14.07 2.70
CA GLU A 220 -20.03 12.90 3.57
C GLU A 220 -21.37 12.14 3.47
N VAL A 221 -21.26 10.82 3.44
CA VAL A 221 -22.45 9.95 3.37
C VAL A 221 -23.05 9.83 4.76
N SER A 222 -24.33 10.13 4.87
CA SER A 222 -25.13 9.97 6.10
C SER A 222 -26.09 8.79 5.94
N VAL A 223 -26.03 7.89 6.89
CA VAL A 223 -26.90 6.71 6.90
C VAL A 223 -28.26 7.11 7.53
N PRO A 224 -29.38 6.84 6.86
CA PRO A 224 -30.69 7.16 7.43
C PRO A 224 -30.98 6.40 8.73
N THR A 225 -31.64 7.05 9.66
CA THR A 225 -31.98 6.48 10.98
C THR A 225 -32.98 5.34 10.90
N ASP A 226 -33.70 5.20 9.78
CA ASP A 226 -34.67 4.12 9.57
C ASP A 226 -34.03 2.82 9.03
N THR A 227 -32.70 2.80 8.84
CA THR A 227 -31.99 1.60 8.45
C THR A 227 -31.39 0.90 9.68
N THR A 228 -31.10 -0.39 9.55
CA THR A 228 -30.45 -1.19 10.60
C THR A 228 -29.09 -1.68 10.06
N GLU A 229 -28.03 -1.39 10.81
CA GLU A 229 -26.71 -1.89 10.48
C GLU A 229 -26.63 -3.39 10.69
N GLN A 230 -26.01 -4.08 9.74
CA GLN A 230 -25.78 -5.53 9.76
C GLN A 230 -24.28 -5.80 9.60
N ASP A 231 -23.84 -6.88 10.22
CA ASP A 231 -22.44 -7.33 10.09
C ASP A 231 -22.29 -8.09 8.77
N TRP A 232 -21.47 -7.56 7.88
CA TRP A 232 -21.14 -8.16 6.61
C TRP A 232 -19.61 -8.31 6.50
N GLN A 233 -19.17 -8.97 5.47
CA GLN A 233 -17.75 -9.09 5.14
C GLN A 233 -17.52 -8.80 3.67
N ILE A 234 -16.31 -8.38 3.35
CA ILE A 234 -15.80 -8.27 1.99
C ILE A 234 -14.69 -9.30 1.83
N SER A 235 -14.66 -9.96 0.69
CA SER A 235 -13.47 -10.67 0.22
C SER A 235 -13.00 -10.09 -1.11
N SER A 236 -11.70 -10.07 -1.32
CA SER A 236 -11.07 -9.58 -2.54
C SER A 236 -9.73 -10.31 -2.71
N SER A 237 -9.58 -11.03 -3.80
CA SER A 237 -8.32 -11.72 -4.17
C SER A 237 -7.73 -12.54 -3.02
N GLY A 238 -8.57 -13.32 -2.35
CA GLY A 238 -8.12 -14.28 -1.33
C GLY A 238 -7.93 -13.72 0.07
N THR A 239 -8.27 -12.46 0.30
CA THR A 239 -8.24 -11.85 1.64
C THR A 239 -9.60 -11.25 1.95
N GLY A 240 -9.87 -10.98 3.21
CA GLY A 240 -11.15 -10.42 3.61
C GLY A 240 -11.09 -9.55 4.84
N TYR A 241 -12.13 -8.78 5.05
CA TYR A 241 -12.29 -7.90 6.21
C TYR A 241 -13.76 -7.68 6.50
N PHE A 242 -14.06 -7.33 7.76
CA PHE A 242 -15.44 -7.12 8.22
C PHE A 242 -15.88 -5.68 7.96
N ILE A 243 -17.15 -5.52 7.63
CA ILE A 243 -17.76 -4.24 7.29
C ILE A 243 -19.11 -4.12 8.00
N SER A 244 -19.67 -2.89 7.98
CA SER A 244 -21.07 -2.67 8.33
C SER A 244 -21.85 -2.39 7.05
N TYR A 245 -23.05 -2.90 7.01
CA TYR A 245 -23.95 -2.80 5.86
C TYR A 245 -25.32 -2.35 6.33
N ALA A 246 -25.96 -1.47 5.57
CA ALA A 246 -27.32 -1.06 5.83
C ALA A 246 -28.03 -0.81 4.49
N GLU A 247 -29.33 -1.03 4.43
CA GLU A 247 -30.08 -0.75 3.20
C GLU A 247 -31.50 -0.27 3.51
N ASN A 248 -32.07 0.41 2.55
CA ASN A 248 -33.49 0.70 2.47
C ASN A 248 -34.00 0.33 1.07
N ASP A 249 -35.18 0.73 0.69
CA ASP A 249 -35.79 0.36 -0.59
C ASP A 249 -35.04 0.90 -1.81
N LYS A 250 -34.20 1.91 -1.64
CA LYS A 250 -33.55 2.64 -2.75
C LYS A 250 -32.04 2.54 -2.71
N ASP A 251 -31.45 2.47 -1.54
CA ASP A 251 -30.01 2.68 -1.36
C ASP A 251 -29.38 1.63 -0.46
N ILE A 252 -28.13 1.37 -0.72
CA ILE A 252 -27.23 0.57 0.12
C ILE A 252 -26.15 1.48 0.68
N TYR A 253 -25.82 1.27 1.95
CA TYR A 253 -24.77 1.99 2.66
C TYR A 253 -23.75 0.98 3.17
N VAL A 254 -22.46 1.20 2.87
CA VAL A 254 -21.39 0.31 3.30
C VAL A 254 -20.36 1.13 4.07
N LYS A 255 -20.04 0.70 5.31
CA LYS A 255 -18.98 1.29 6.11
C LYS A 255 -17.74 0.41 6.01
N GLY A 256 -16.64 1.01 5.61
CA GLY A 256 -15.38 0.28 5.47
C GLY A 256 -15.28 -0.56 4.21
N ILE A 257 -15.85 -0.09 3.10
CA ILE A 257 -15.78 -0.80 1.81
C ILE A 257 -14.33 -1.06 1.39
N VAL A 258 -13.40 -0.25 1.86
CA VAL A 258 -11.95 -0.47 1.72
C VAL A 258 -11.34 -0.48 3.12
N LYS A 259 -10.44 -1.42 3.38
CA LYS A 259 -9.90 -1.64 4.74
C LYS A 259 -9.02 -0.47 5.22
N GLU A 260 -8.50 0.31 4.29
CA GLU A 260 -7.67 1.49 4.61
C GLU A 260 -8.49 2.60 5.27
N PHE A 261 -9.81 2.61 5.05
CA PHE A 261 -10.73 3.61 5.61
C PHE A 261 -11.93 2.90 6.25
N PRO A 262 -11.70 2.24 7.41
CA PRO A 262 -12.74 1.39 8.02
C PRO A 262 -13.95 2.15 8.56
N ASP A 263 -13.84 3.44 8.74
CA ASP A 263 -14.94 4.28 9.28
C ASP A 263 -15.68 5.07 8.20
N ALA A 264 -15.22 5.00 6.94
CA ALA A 264 -15.84 5.74 5.84
C ALA A 264 -17.10 5.03 5.35
N TRP A 265 -18.20 5.78 5.28
CA TRP A 265 -19.44 5.30 4.67
C TRP A 265 -19.47 5.68 3.19
N VAL A 266 -19.92 4.74 2.36
CA VAL A 266 -20.22 4.98 0.95
C VAL A 266 -21.63 4.55 0.65
N LYS A 267 -22.20 5.11 -0.42
CA LYS A 267 -23.59 4.90 -0.79
C LYS A 267 -23.71 4.40 -2.23
N GLY A 268 -24.52 3.37 -2.43
CA GLY A 268 -24.91 2.87 -3.74
C GLY A 268 -26.40 2.91 -3.95
N GLU A 269 -26.83 3.15 -5.17
CA GLU A 269 -28.25 3.17 -5.57
C GLU A 269 -28.65 1.80 -6.11
N ILE A 270 -29.77 1.25 -5.59
CA ILE A 270 -30.32 -0.04 -6.03
C ILE A 270 -31.07 0.18 -7.35
N ARG A 271 -30.72 -0.59 -8.38
CA ARG A 271 -31.39 -0.57 -9.69
C ARG A 271 -31.59 -2.02 -10.15
N ASP A 272 -32.75 -2.58 -9.85
CA ASP A 272 -33.09 -3.98 -10.13
C ASP A 272 -32.09 -4.95 -9.48
N ASN A 273 -31.32 -5.68 -10.27
CA ASN A 273 -30.32 -6.68 -9.80
C ASN A 273 -28.91 -6.09 -9.72
N GLU A 274 -28.81 -4.78 -9.63
CA GLU A 274 -27.53 -4.10 -9.62
C GLU A 274 -27.49 -3.01 -8.55
N VAL A 275 -26.30 -2.67 -8.10
CA VAL A 275 -26.10 -1.53 -7.18
C VAL A 275 -25.00 -0.64 -7.77
N TYR A 276 -25.33 0.60 -7.99
CA TYR A 276 -24.44 1.59 -8.60
C TYR A 276 -23.86 2.48 -7.52
N PHE A 277 -22.57 2.35 -7.26
CA PHE A 277 -21.83 3.25 -6.36
C PHE A 277 -21.15 4.32 -7.24
N PRO A 278 -21.51 5.59 -7.07
CA PRO A 278 -20.84 6.66 -7.83
C PRO A 278 -19.34 6.70 -7.56
N THR A 279 -18.57 6.94 -8.59
CA THR A 279 -17.12 7.21 -8.48
C THR A 279 -16.91 8.56 -7.78
N GLY A 280 -15.85 8.66 -6.99
CA GLY A 280 -15.44 9.91 -6.37
C GLY A 280 -15.99 10.14 -4.98
N GLN A 281 -16.50 9.08 -4.33
CA GLN A 281 -16.93 9.22 -2.94
C GLN A 281 -15.72 9.37 -2.02
N TYR A 282 -15.76 10.40 -1.18
CA TYR A 282 -14.69 10.74 -0.26
C TYR A 282 -14.56 9.67 0.83
N LEU A 283 -13.32 9.24 1.09
CA LEU A 283 -13.03 8.20 2.09
C LEU A 283 -12.33 8.77 3.33
N GLY A 284 -11.47 9.77 3.17
CA GLY A 284 -10.65 10.30 4.24
C GLY A 284 -9.28 10.72 3.76
N VAL A 285 -8.37 10.91 4.70
CA VAL A 285 -6.99 11.33 4.42
C VAL A 285 -6.07 10.11 4.52
N ASP A 286 -5.26 9.89 3.49
CA ASP A 286 -4.18 8.91 3.56
C ASP A 286 -3.06 9.48 4.44
N GLU A 287 -2.82 8.85 5.58
CA GLU A 287 -1.84 9.33 6.57
C GLU A 287 -0.40 9.29 6.05
N GLY A 288 -0.10 8.34 5.18
CA GLY A 288 1.25 8.16 4.65
C GLY A 288 1.67 9.26 3.69
N THR A 289 0.74 9.75 2.88
CA THR A 289 1.02 10.76 1.84
C THR A 289 0.39 12.12 2.13
N GLN A 290 -0.53 12.19 3.10
CA GLN A 290 -1.31 13.39 3.43
C GLN A 290 -2.08 13.91 2.22
N HIS A 291 -2.86 13.01 1.60
CA HIS A 291 -3.74 13.36 0.50
C HIS A 291 -5.18 12.95 0.82
N TYR A 292 -6.14 13.72 0.36
CA TYR A 292 -7.55 13.32 0.34
C TYR A 292 -7.71 12.15 -0.62
N THR A 293 -8.47 11.14 -0.20
CA THR A 293 -8.64 9.92 -0.97
C THR A 293 -10.10 9.68 -1.29
N PHE A 294 -10.31 9.02 -2.41
CA PHE A 294 -11.63 8.77 -2.96
C PHE A 294 -11.75 7.33 -3.45
N LEU A 295 -12.96 6.80 -3.32
CA LEU A 295 -13.32 5.52 -3.92
C LEU A 295 -13.63 5.73 -5.40
N THR A 296 -12.93 5.02 -6.28
CA THR A 296 -13.08 5.23 -7.72
C THR A 296 -13.23 3.91 -8.45
N GLY A 297 -14.14 3.89 -9.40
CA GLY A 297 -14.29 2.81 -10.36
C GLY A 297 -13.53 3.09 -11.62
N THR A 298 -13.09 2.03 -12.30
CA THR A 298 -12.39 2.18 -13.57
C THR A 298 -12.94 1.23 -14.62
N THR A 299 -12.71 1.58 -15.87
CA THR A 299 -12.91 0.72 -17.00
C THR A 299 -11.68 0.79 -17.91
N LYS A 300 -11.49 -0.22 -18.75
CA LYS A 300 -10.37 -0.25 -19.68
C LYS A 300 -10.76 0.43 -20.98
N GLU A 301 -9.94 1.36 -21.42
CA GLU A 301 -10.04 1.98 -22.74
C GLU A 301 -8.90 1.44 -23.58
N TYR A 302 -9.23 0.71 -24.64
CA TYR A 302 -8.24 0.09 -25.52
C TYR A 302 -7.84 1.07 -26.62
N TYR A 303 -6.55 1.07 -26.96
CA TYR A 303 -6.00 1.90 -28.03
C TYR A 303 -4.83 1.18 -28.69
N TRP A 304 -4.60 1.51 -29.96
CA TRP A 304 -3.45 0.99 -30.71
C TRP A 304 -2.23 1.87 -30.42
N ASN A 305 -1.15 1.25 -29.97
CA ASN A 305 0.11 1.95 -29.72
C ASN A 305 1.02 1.77 -30.94
N GLU A 306 1.24 2.85 -31.68
CA GLU A 306 2.04 2.83 -32.91
C GLU A 306 3.52 2.57 -32.67
N GLU A 307 4.04 2.96 -31.50
CA GLU A 307 5.44 2.75 -31.11
C GLU A 307 5.77 1.27 -30.93
N TYR A 308 4.84 0.52 -30.32
CA TYR A 308 5.04 -0.90 -30.04
C TYR A 308 4.28 -1.81 -31.01
N ASP A 309 3.53 -1.23 -31.95
CA ASP A 309 2.74 -1.94 -32.96
C ASP A 309 1.83 -3.01 -32.33
N MET A 310 1.11 -2.63 -31.25
CA MET A 310 0.24 -3.54 -30.52
C MET A 310 -0.95 -2.81 -29.88
N GLU A 311 -2.01 -3.56 -29.62
CA GLU A 311 -3.14 -3.04 -28.84
C GLU A 311 -2.77 -2.97 -27.37
N MET A 312 -2.97 -1.81 -26.77
CA MET A 312 -2.73 -1.56 -25.35
C MET A 312 -4.02 -1.05 -24.70
N TYR A 313 -4.05 -0.95 -23.39
CA TYR A 313 -5.17 -0.34 -22.70
C TYR A 313 -4.68 0.61 -21.62
N ARG A 314 -5.53 1.55 -21.29
CA ARG A 314 -5.33 2.42 -20.14
C ARG A 314 -6.58 2.39 -19.27
N ASN A 315 -6.40 2.54 -17.97
CA ASN A 315 -7.53 2.65 -17.06
C ASN A 315 -8.05 4.08 -17.10
N VAL A 316 -9.35 4.23 -17.31
CA VAL A 316 -10.03 5.53 -17.26
C VAL A 316 -11.10 5.46 -16.18
N LEU A 317 -11.48 6.62 -15.63
CA LEU A 317 -12.53 6.67 -14.62
C LEU A 317 -13.85 6.16 -15.19
N ALA A 318 -14.50 5.27 -14.45
CA ALA A 318 -15.88 4.88 -14.69
C ALA A 318 -16.80 5.77 -13.83
N ASP A 319 -17.97 6.07 -14.34
CA ASP A 319 -18.98 6.85 -13.58
C ASP A 319 -19.56 6.10 -12.38
N UNK A 320 -19.55 4.85 -12.44
CA UNK A 320 -20.10 4.03 -11.41
C UNK A 320 -19.25 2.84 -11.19
N MET A 321 -19.43 2.44 -10.10
CA MET A 321 -18.97 1.05 -9.84
C MET A 321 -20.21 0.20 -9.74
N ASN A 322 -20.35 -0.76 -10.61
CA ASN A 322 -21.58 -1.51 -10.78
C ASN A 322 -21.46 -2.90 -10.16
N PHE A 323 -22.07 -3.09 -8.98
CA PHE A 323 -22.12 -4.39 -8.31
C PHE A 323 -23.35 -5.16 -8.76
N HIS A 324 -23.16 -6.41 -9.13
CA HIS A 324 -24.24 -7.36 -9.35
C HIS A 324 -24.85 -7.73 -7.98
N ARG A 325 -26.18 -7.84 -7.92
CA ARG A 325 -26.88 -8.15 -6.69
C ARG A 325 -27.61 -9.46 -6.79
N GLU A 326 -27.29 -10.37 -5.87
CA GLU A 326 -28.02 -11.62 -5.64
C GLU A 326 -28.61 -11.55 -4.23
N GLU A 327 -29.48 -12.49 -3.89
CA GLU A 327 -30.27 -12.44 -2.63
C GLU A 327 -29.47 -12.05 -1.38
N ASN A 328 -28.27 -12.60 -1.22
CA ASN A 328 -27.43 -12.34 -0.03
C ASN A 328 -25.98 -12.03 -0.43
N LYS A 329 -25.78 -11.38 -1.57
CA LYS A 329 -24.42 -11.16 -2.07
C LYS A 329 -24.38 -10.00 -3.05
N LEU A 330 -23.33 -9.21 -2.95
CA LEU A 330 -22.96 -8.21 -3.95
C LEU A 330 -21.56 -8.56 -4.48
N TRP A 331 -21.36 -8.46 -5.78
CA TRP A 331 -20.03 -8.74 -6.34
C TRP A 331 -19.80 -7.88 -7.58
N ILE A 332 -18.52 -7.63 -7.87
CA ILE A 332 -18.13 -6.81 -9.02
C ILE A 332 -17.00 -7.50 -9.79
N ASP A 333 -17.06 -7.44 -11.12
CA ASP A 333 -16.07 -8.06 -12.00
C ASP A 333 -15.03 -7.04 -12.54
N THR A 334 -15.14 -5.79 -12.12
CA THR A 334 -14.14 -4.75 -12.45
C THR A 334 -13.36 -4.38 -11.19
N SER A 335 -12.31 -3.57 -11.36
CA SER A 335 -11.49 -3.14 -10.23
C SER A 335 -12.05 -1.88 -9.58
N ILE A 336 -11.87 -1.82 -8.28
CA ILE A 336 -12.15 -0.62 -7.47
C ILE A 336 -10.81 -0.09 -6.98
N LEU A 337 -10.63 1.22 -7.05
CA LEU A 337 -9.39 1.88 -6.67
C LEU A 337 -9.61 2.79 -5.46
N VAL A 338 -8.59 2.86 -4.61
CA VAL A 338 -8.45 3.92 -3.61
C VAL A 338 -7.39 4.87 -4.15
N ASN A 339 -7.78 6.08 -4.44
CA ASN A 339 -6.90 7.06 -5.09
C ASN A 339 -6.69 8.30 -4.26
N LYS A 340 -5.51 8.89 -4.41
CA LYS A 340 -5.28 10.28 -4.05
C LYS A 340 -6.09 11.11 -5.05
N GLY A 341 -7.00 11.92 -4.55
CA GLY A 341 -7.88 12.65 -5.43
C GLY A 341 -8.80 11.71 -6.19
N ASN A 342 -9.46 12.21 -7.19
CA ASN A 342 -10.44 11.50 -8.01
C ASN A 342 -9.85 11.23 -9.40
N SER A 343 -9.01 10.22 -9.49
CA SER A 343 -8.23 9.92 -10.69
C SER A 343 -8.12 8.40 -10.88
N ALA A 344 -7.90 7.96 -12.11
CA ALA A 344 -7.65 6.55 -12.42
C ALA A 344 -6.14 6.21 -12.35
N TYR A 345 -5.29 7.20 -12.12
CA TYR A 345 -3.85 7.01 -12.16
C TYR A 345 -3.25 6.84 -10.76
N ASN A 346 -2.22 5.99 -10.67
CA ASN A 346 -1.43 5.79 -9.47
C ASN A 346 -2.28 5.52 -8.22
N PRO A 347 -3.12 4.47 -8.25
CA PRO A 347 -3.93 4.16 -7.09
C PRO A 347 -3.08 3.76 -5.89
N LEU A 348 -3.52 4.11 -4.69
CA LEU A 348 -2.91 3.64 -3.45
C LEU A 348 -3.15 2.14 -3.29
N VAL A 349 -4.35 1.69 -3.60
CA VAL A 349 -4.74 0.28 -3.51
C VAL A 349 -5.71 -0.02 -4.64
N THR A 350 -5.61 -1.25 -5.17
CA THR A 350 -6.55 -1.79 -6.15
C THR A 350 -7.21 -3.02 -5.55
N TYR A 351 -8.54 -3.07 -5.61
CA TYR A 351 -9.34 -4.22 -5.21
C TYR A 351 -9.91 -4.89 -6.46
N THR A 352 -9.69 -6.19 -6.60
CA THR A 352 -10.22 -7.00 -7.70
C THR A 352 -11.05 -8.15 -7.14
N ASP A 353 -11.99 -8.63 -7.92
CA ASP A 353 -12.84 -9.78 -7.56
C ASP A 353 -13.51 -9.56 -6.19
N MET A 354 -14.03 -8.36 -5.97
CA MET A 354 -14.63 -8.00 -4.68
C MET A 354 -16.03 -8.62 -4.56
N GLU A 355 -16.25 -9.27 -3.41
CA GLU A 355 -17.55 -9.85 -3.05
C GLU A 355 -17.92 -9.41 -1.63
N MET A 356 -19.16 -9.01 -1.44
CA MET A 356 -19.70 -8.62 -0.13
C MET A 356 -20.87 -9.54 0.23
N LYS A 357 -20.90 -10.01 1.47
CA LYS A 357 -21.99 -10.89 1.93
C LYS A 357 -22.15 -10.84 3.46
N PRO A 358 -23.32 -11.22 3.98
CA PRO A 358 -23.52 -11.24 5.44
C PRO A 358 -22.51 -12.14 6.14
N THR A 359 -22.02 -11.69 7.30
CA THR A 359 -21.14 -12.48 8.15
C THR A 359 -21.98 -13.57 8.83
N PRO A 360 -21.64 -14.87 8.64
CA PRO A 360 -22.41 -15.95 9.28
C PRO A 360 -22.04 -16.08 10.76
N GLU A 361 -22.93 -16.71 11.53
CA GLU A 361 -22.68 -16.99 12.95
C GLU A 361 -21.53 -17.98 13.13
N GLU A 362 -21.43 -18.95 12.23
CA GLU A 362 -20.35 -19.94 12.22
C GLU A 362 -19.79 -20.10 10.82
N VAL A 363 -18.48 -20.27 10.76
CA VAL A 363 -17.74 -20.43 9.50
C VAL A 363 -17.17 -21.86 9.45
N ALA A 364 -17.38 -22.55 8.34
CA ALA A 364 -16.78 -23.87 8.13
C ALA A 364 -15.25 -23.75 8.19
N PRO A 365 -14.55 -24.66 8.89
CA PRO A 365 -13.15 -24.46 9.23
C PRO A 365 -12.15 -24.93 8.15
N TYR A 366 -12.59 -25.27 6.97
CA TYR A 366 -11.72 -25.79 5.91
C TYR A 366 -11.13 -24.66 5.10
N PRO A 367 -9.82 -24.41 5.17
CA PRO A 367 -9.22 -23.30 4.41
C PRO A 367 -9.26 -23.54 2.91
N MET A 368 -9.33 -22.47 2.16
CA MET A 368 -9.25 -22.47 0.70
C MET A 368 -7.88 -23.04 0.27
N ASN A 369 -7.85 -23.73 -0.85
CA ASN A 369 -6.61 -24.32 -1.36
C ASN A 369 -5.60 -23.22 -1.69
N PRO A 370 -4.30 -23.48 -1.43
CA PRO A 370 -3.26 -22.56 -1.91
C PRO A 370 -3.27 -22.45 -3.43
N THR A 371 -2.78 -21.34 -3.95
CA THR A 371 -2.56 -21.12 -5.37
C THR A 371 -1.06 -21.01 -5.62
N LEU A 372 -0.51 -21.90 -6.45
CA LEU A 372 0.89 -21.86 -6.82
C LEU A 372 1.10 -20.73 -7.83
N THR A 373 2.05 -19.84 -7.55
CA THR A 373 2.34 -18.67 -8.39
C THR A 373 3.54 -18.92 -9.29
N SER A 374 4.63 -19.45 -8.73
CA SER A 374 5.88 -19.58 -9.46
C SER A 374 6.79 -20.61 -8.78
N LEU A 375 7.60 -21.27 -9.57
CA LEU A 375 8.67 -22.13 -9.11
C LEU A 375 9.97 -21.65 -9.74
N ILE A 376 10.95 -21.31 -8.89
CA ILE A 376 12.32 -21.04 -9.31
C ILE A 376 13.10 -22.32 -9.01
N GLU A 377 13.50 -23.03 -10.04
CA GLU A 377 14.27 -24.27 -9.87
C GLU A 377 15.63 -23.96 -9.29
N TYR A 378 16.19 -24.91 -8.54
CA TYR A 378 17.50 -24.76 -7.91
C TYR A 378 18.54 -24.42 -8.98
N ASN A 379 19.33 -23.42 -8.72
CA ASN A 379 20.41 -22.95 -9.61
C ASN A 379 21.74 -22.98 -8.85
N GLU A 380 22.70 -23.74 -9.37
CA GLU A 380 24.02 -23.93 -8.74
C GLU A 380 24.78 -22.60 -8.55
N ASN A 381 24.56 -21.63 -9.45
CA ASN A 381 25.24 -20.34 -9.36
C ASN A 381 24.70 -19.48 -8.21
N TRP A 382 23.40 -19.63 -7.90
CA TRP A 382 22.76 -18.90 -6.80
C TRP A 382 22.77 -19.70 -5.49
N GLY A 383 22.78 -21.02 -5.59
CA GLY A 383 22.75 -21.92 -4.44
C GLY A 383 21.38 -22.13 -3.83
N TYR A 384 20.30 -21.78 -4.53
CA TYR A 384 18.94 -21.94 -4.01
C TYR A 384 17.91 -22.07 -5.11
N GLY A 385 16.75 -22.59 -4.73
CA GLY A 385 15.51 -22.50 -5.48
C GLY A 385 14.41 -21.88 -4.59
N ALA A 386 13.24 -21.62 -5.16
CA ALA A 386 12.15 -21.03 -4.39
C ALA A 386 10.78 -21.46 -4.95
N ILE A 387 9.83 -21.63 -4.06
CA ILE A 387 8.42 -21.81 -4.44
C ILE A 387 7.65 -20.59 -3.91
N ILE A 388 6.85 -19.99 -4.79
CA ILE A 388 6.03 -18.82 -4.49
C ILE A 388 4.56 -19.23 -4.63
N PHE A 389 3.76 -18.94 -3.62
CA PHE A 389 2.37 -19.36 -3.58
C PHE A 389 1.53 -18.36 -2.80
N GLN A 390 0.22 -18.40 -3.03
CA GLN A 390 -0.74 -17.61 -2.28
C GLN A 390 -1.52 -18.53 -1.35
N LEU A 391 -1.72 -18.05 -0.12
CA LEU A 391 -2.57 -18.72 0.87
C LEU A 391 -3.77 -17.81 1.14
N PRO A 392 -4.93 -18.09 0.53
CA PRO A 392 -6.11 -17.31 0.85
C PRO A 392 -6.46 -17.40 2.33
N ALA A 393 -6.77 -16.26 2.94
CA ALA A 393 -7.20 -16.20 4.35
C ALA A 393 -8.72 -16.36 4.44
N LEU A 394 -9.25 -17.31 3.67
CA LEU A 394 -10.66 -17.59 3.53
C LEU A 394 -10.87 -19.10 3.60
N ASN A 395 -12.08 -19.50 4.00
CA ASN A 395 -12.47 -20.89 3.93
C ASN A 395 -12.95 -21.25 2.50
N MET A 396 -13.31 -22.50 2.28
CA MET A 396 -13.75 -23.00 0.96
C MET A 396 -15.02 -22.32 0.45
N ASP A 397 -15.80 -21.70 1.34
CA ASP A 397 -17.02 -20.97 0.97
C ASP A 397 -16.78 -19.47 0.79
N GLY A 398 -15.52 -19.02 0.92
CA GLY A 398 -15.14 -17.62 0.77
C GLY A 398 -15.36 -16.75 2.00
N TYR A 399 -15.52 -17.35 3.18
CA TYR A 399 -15.64 -16.62 4.45
C TYR A 399 -14.29 -16.45 5.12
N ILE A 400 -14.14 -15.37 5.85
CA ILE A 400 -12.88 -14.97 6.50
C ILE A 400 -12.46 -16.00 7.56
N LEU A 401 -11.20 -16.40 7.49
CA LEU A 401 -10.53 -17.16 8.55
C LEU A 401 -9.49 -16.28 9.23
N PRO A 402 -9.46 -16.23 10.58
CA PRO A 402 -8.42 -15.45 11.27
C PRO A 402 -7.02 -15.99 10.98
N VAL A 403 -6.14 -15.15 10.48
CA VAL A 403 -4.79 -15.57 10.08
C VAL A 403 -3.92 -16.00 11.26
N GLU A 404 -4.22 -15.50 12.47
CA GLU A 404 -3.54 -15.93 13.70
C GLU A 404 -3.76 -17.40 14.01
N ASN A 405 -4.81 -18.02 13.46
CA ASN A 405 -5.10 -19.45 13.62
C ASN A 405 -4.75 -20.24 12.35
N MET A 406 -4.11 -19.60 11.37
CA MET A 406 -3.70 -20.25 10.13
C MET A 406 -2.21 -20.57 10.13
N SER A 407 -1.89 -21.65 9.47
CA SER A 407 -0.52 -22.08 9.20
C SER A 407 -0.50 -22.84 7.88
N TYR A 408 0.66 -23.33 7.49
CA TYR A 408 0.80 -24.16 6.28
C TYR A 408 1.91 -25.17 6.46
N MET A 409 1.89 -26.20 5.64
CA MET A 409 2.90 -27.24 5.60
C MET A 409 3.48 -27.34 4.20
N MET A 410 4.81 -27.46 4.14
CA MET A 410 5.52 -27.72 2.89
C MET A 410 5.70 -29.23 2.73
N TYR A 411 5.70 -29.69 1.48
CA TYR A 411 5.85 -31.11 1.13
C TYR A 411 6.88 -31.27 0.02
N VAL A 412 7.73 -32.27 0.16
CA VAL A 412 8.71 -32.65 -0.87
C VAL A 412 8.51 -34.16 -1.13
N ASN A 413 8.28 -34.53 -2.38
CA ASN A 413 8.00 -35.92 -2.77
C ASN A 413 6.90 -36.56 -1.92
N GLY A 414 5.91 -35.73 -1.53
CA GLY A 414 4.77 -36.20 -0.74
C GLY A 414 5.03 -36.37 0.75
N GLU A 415 6.22 -36.05 1.21
CA GLU A 415 6.55 -36.11 2.63
C GLU A 415 6.54 -34.70 3.22
N PRO A 416 5.96 -34.51 4.40
CA PRO A 416 6.02 -33.21 5.05
C PRO A 416 7.46 -32.77 5.28
N TRP A 417 7.74 -31.49 5.06
CA TRP A 417 9.07 -30.91 5.26
C TRP A 417 9.23 -30.51 6.73
N PRO A 418 10.17 -31.08 7.47
CA PRO A 418 10.40 -30.66 8.85
C PRO A 418 11.22 -29.37 8.90
N LEU A 419 10.86 -28.49 9.84
CA LEU A 419 11.57 -27.25 10.10
C LEU A 419 12.13 -27.30 11.53
N TYR A 420 13.33 -26.76 11.71
CA TYR A 420 14.07 -26.79 12.97
C TYR A 420 14.40 -25.36 13.42
N SER A 421 14.33 -25.13 14.73
CA SER A 421 14.52 -23.78 15.30
C SER A 421 15.92 -23.19 15.04
N ASP A 422 16.92 -24.03 14.83
CA ASP A 422 18.28 -23.56 14.52
C ASP A 422 18.40 -23.01 13.08
N GLU A 423 17.50 -23.42 12.18
CA GLU A 423 17.44 -22.90 10.81
C GLU A 423 16.40 -21.80 10.67
N TYR A 424 15.31 -21.90 11.41
CA TYR A 424 14.15 -21.00 11.29
C TYR A 424 13.88 -20.34 12.65
N PRO A 425 14.51 -19.20 12.94
CA PRO A 425 14.39 -18.56 14.26
C PRO A 425 12.94 -18.26 14.64
N GLY A 426 12.60 -18.56 15.88
CA GLY A 426 11.26 -18.33 16.43
C GLY A 426 10.29 -19.49 16.25
N MET A 427 10.68 -20.53 15.52
CA MET A 427 9.89 -21.75 15.43
C MET A 427 10.17 -22.72 16.58
N ALA A 428 9.27 -23.69 16.76
CA ALA A 428 9.49 -24.81 17.71
C ALA A 428 10.74 -25.61 17.32
N ASP A 429 11.27 -26.37 18.25
CA ASP A 429 12.51 -27.16 18.03
C ASP A 429 12.43 -28.08 16.83
N GLU A 430 11.24 -28.64 16.57
CA GLU A 430 10.93 -29.39 15.37
C GLU A 430 9.45 -29.19 15.07
N THR A 431 9.12 -28.72 13.87
CA THR A 431 7.72 -28.50 13.48
C THR A 431 7.54 -28.74 12.00
N TYR A 432 6.31 -29.02 11.60
CA TYR A 432 5.89 -29.07 10.21
C TYR A 432 4.94 -27.92 9.88
N LEU A 433 4.42 -27.21 10.90
CA LEU A 433 3.48 -26.12 10.72
C LEU A 433 4.24 -24.79 10.72
N ILE A 434 4.10 -24.03 9.65
CA ILE A 434 4.66 -22.70 9.51
C ILE A 434 3.53 -21.70 9.79
N PRO A 435 3.64 -20.84 10.82
CA PRO A 435 2.60 -19.84 11.06
C PRO A 435 2.37 -18.96 9.84
N TYR A 436 1.12 -18.60 9.59
CA TYR A 436 0.72 -17.84 8.38
C TYR A 436 1.59 -16.59 8.17
N ASN A 437 1.84 -15.83 9.22
CA ASN A 437 2.59 -14.57 9.14
C ASN A 437 4.09 -14.71 9.39
N TYR A 438 4.61 -15.93 9.44
CA TYR A 438 6.04 -16.13 9.70
C TYR A 438 6.88 -15.55 8.56
N ASP A 439 7.89 -14.78 8.91
CA ASP A 439 8.84 -14.17 7.98
C ASP A 439 10.17 -14.00 8.73
N ASP A 440 11.21 -14.73 8.33
CA ASP A 440 12.53 -14.63 8.96
C ASP A 440 13.44 -13.64 8.22
N GLY A 441 12.91 -12.98 7.20
CA GLY A 441 13.69 -12.05 6.38
C GLY A 441 14.61 -12.72 5.37
N ASN A 442 14.64 -14.06 5.32
CA ASN A 442 15.64 -14.80 4.55
C ASN A 442 15.06 -16.04 3.87
N LEU A 443 14.79 -17.10 4.65
CA LEU A 443 14.40 -18.42 4.11
C LEU A 443 12.91 -18.52 3.82
N ILE A 444 12.10 -17.82 4.59
CA ILE A 444 10.65 -17.75 4.41
C ILE A 444 10.25 -16.28 4.42
N ARG A 445 9.58 -15.85 3.36
CA ARG A 445 9.13 -14.47 3.22
C ARG A 445 7.62 -14.44 3.10
N ASN A 446 7.02 -13.42 3.70
CA ASN A 446 5.57 -13.23 3.73
C ASN A 446 5.22 -11.83 3.21
N PHE A 447 4.29 -11.77 2.27
CA PHE A 447 3.77 -10.53 1.70
C PHE A 447 2.25 -10.64 1.57
N GLY A 448 1.55 -10.42 2.70
CA GLY A 448 0.10 -10.61 2.73
C GLY A 448 -0.27 -12.08 2.49
N ILE A 449 -1.04 -12.35 1.43
CA ILE A 449 -1.38 -13.73 1.06
C ILE A 449 -0.27 -14.42 0.28
N SER A 450 0.73 -13.67 -0.21
CA SER A 450 1.83 -14.23 -1.01
C SER A 450 2.97 -14.66 -0.09
N HIS A 451 3.41 -15.88 -0.26
CA HIS A 451 4.46 -16.51 0.55
C HIS A 451 5.55 -17.04 -0.37
N THR A 452 6.81 -16.95 0.09
CA THR A 452 7.97 -17.53 -0.60
C THR A 452 8.70 -18.45 0.36
N PHE A 453 8.96 -19.66 -0.09
CA PHE A 453 9.75 -20.65 0.63
C PHE A 453 11.00 -20.98 -0.20
N TYR A 454 12.17 -20.67 0.33
CA TYR A 454 13.45 -20.95 -0.32
C TYR A 454 13.93 -22.34 0.08
N TYR A 455 14.49 -23.08 -0.88
CA TYR A 455 15.00 -24.43 -0.64
C TYR A 455 16.42 -24.59 -1.23
N PHE A 456 17.15 -25.54 -0.65
CA PHE A 456 18.58 -25.75 -0.95
C PHE A 456 18.87 -27.19 -1.33
N VAL A 457 17.84 -27.99 -1.52
CA VAL A 457 17.95 -29.40 -1.96
C VAL A 457 17.60 -29.50 -3.45
N THR A 458 18.18 -30.46 -4.11
CA THR A 458 18.03 -30.63 -5.56
C THR A 458 17.41 -31.95 -5.95
N ASP A 459 17.38 -32.93 -5.03
CA ASP A 459 16.99 -34.30 -5.35
C ASP A 459 15.53 -34.57 -4.92
N PHE A 460 14.60 -33.98 -5.69
CA PHE A 460 13.18 -34.20 -5.48
C PHE A 460 12.40 -34.02 -6.80
N ASP A 461 11.25 -34.67 -6.87
CA ASP A 461 10.37 -34.63 -8.06
C ASP A 461 9.19 -33.68 -7.88
N THR A 462 8.72 -33.51 -6.65
CA THR A 462 7.57 -32.62 -6.37
C THR A 462 7.84 -31.76 -5.14
N ILE A 463 7.33 -30.52 -5.19
CA ILE A 463 7.29 -29.62 -4.03
C ILE A 463 5.91 -28.98 -3.97
N GLY A 464 5.34 -28.95 -2.77
CA GLY A 464 3.98 -28.44 -2.62
C GLY A 464 3.70 -27.83 -1.27
N VAL A 465 2.47 -27.32 -1.13
CA VAL A 465 2.03 -26.62 0.07
C VAL A 465 0.57 -26.97 0.37
N GLN A 466 0.25 -27.02 1.66
CA GLN A 466 -1.10 -27.25 2.17
C GLN A 466 -1.40 -26.17 3.21
N SER A 467 -2.54 -25.50 3.09
CA SER A 467 -3.02 -24.55 4.09
C SER A 467 -3.68 -25.31 5.26
N VAL A 468 -3.49 -24.81 6.49
CA VAL A 468 -4.01 -25.43 7.72
C VAL A 468 -4.67 -24.35 8.57
N TYR A 469 -5.83 -24.68 9.15
CA TYR A 469 -6.55 -23.79 10.07
C TYR A 469 -6.83 -24.51 11.38
N GLU A 470 -6.59 -23.86 12.51
CA GLU A 470 -6.87 -24.37 13.85
C GLU A 470 -8.14 -23.72 14.39
N LYS A 471 -9.08 -24.56 14.81
CA LYS A 471 -10.31 -24.11 15.49
C LYS A 471 -10.56 -25.00 16.70
N ASP A 472 -10.61 -24.39 17.88
CA ASP A 472 -10.91 -25.08 19.14
C ASP A 472 -9.98 -26.28 19.42
N GLY A 473 -8.71 -26.15 19.03
CA GLY A 473 -7.70 -27.21 19.22
C GLY A 473 -7.73 -28.29 18.16
N GLU A 474 -8.61 -28.18 17.17
CA GLU A 474 -8.67 -29.08 16.03
C GLU A 474 -8.07 -28.40 14.80
N PHE A 475 -7.41 -29.20 13.97
CA PHE A 475 -6.74 -28.70 12.76
C PHE A 475 -7.46 -29.17 11.50
N PHE A 476 -7.57 -28.28 10.54
CA PHE A 476 -8.31 -28.50 9.31
C PHE A 476 -7.42 -28.11 8.11
N GLY A 477 -7.21 -29.04 7.19
CA GLY A 477 -6.31 -28.82 6.06
C GLY A 477 -7.04 -28.63 4.74
N SER A 478 -6.44 -27.85 3.87
CA SER A 478 -6.82 -27.75 2.47
C SER A 478 -6.32 -29.00 1.69
N GLN A 479 -6.60 -29.04 0.40
CA GLN A 479 -5.90 -29.98 -0.47
C GLN A 479 -4.43 -29.55 -0.60
N LEU A 480 -3.54 -30.54 -0.81
CA LEU A 480 -2.14 -30.28 -1.15
C LEU A 480 -2.08 -29.85 -2.64
N VAL A 481 -1.43 -28.73 -2.90
CA VAL A 481 -1.11 -28.28 -4.26
C VAL A 481 0.40 -28.36 -4.45
N TYR A 482 0.84 -28.73 -5.66
CA TYR A 482 2.26 -29.02 -5.86
C TYR A 482 2.71 -28.76 -7.30
N TYR A 483 4.02 -28.51 -7.45
CA TYR A 483 4.72 -28.49 -8.74
C TYR A 483 5.44 -29.82 -8.95
N GLU A 484 5.42 -30.32 -10.18
CA GLU A 484 6.24 -31.45 -10.62
C GLU A 484 7.47 -30.93 -11.36
N LEU A 485 8.64 -31.45 -11.00
CA LEU A 485 9.94 -31.03 -11.57
C LEU A 485 10.41 -31.95 -12.69
N THR A 486 9.77 -33.09 -12.88
CA THR A 486 10.14 -34.07 -13.91
C THR A 486 9.92 -33.50 -15.32
N SER A 487 10.90 -33.67 -16.21
CA SER A 487 10.90 -33.29 -17.62
C SER A 487 10.87 -31.77 -17.91
N GLY A 488 11.19 -30.94 -16.92
CA GLY A 488 11.27 -29.49 -17.13
C GLY A 488 9.96 -28.79 -17.41
N THR A 489 8.83 -29.48 -17.19
CA THR A 489 7.49 -28.90 -17.35
C THR A 489 6.77 -28.86 -16.01
N THR A 490 6.31 -27.67 -15.65
CA THR A 490 5.53 -27.49 -14.44
C THR A 490 4.06 -27.77 -14.73
N ARG A 491 3.47 -28.72 -14.01
CA ARG A 491 2.05 -29.06 -14.15
C ARG A 491 1.30 -28.90 -12.84
N LEU A 492 0.12 -28.34 -12.92
CA LEU A 492 -0.85 -28.36 -11.84
C LEU A 492 -1.69 -29.64 -11.97
N GLY A 493 -1.58 -30.54 -10.99
CA GLY A 493 -2.27 -31.82 -11.08
C GLY A 493 -3.67 -31.78 -10.49
N GLU A 494 -4.67 -31.91 -11.34
CA GLU A 494 -6.09 -31.96 -10.96
C GLU A 494 -6.88 -33.03 -11.74
N GLU A 495 -6.32 -34.20 -11.98
CA GLU A 495 -7.07 -35.25 -12.68
C GLU A 495 -7.34 -36.49 -11.80
N GLN A 496 -8.34 -37.27 -12.13
CA GLN A 496 -8.57 -38.56 -11.47
C GLN A 496 -7.41 -39.48 -11.81
N LYS A 497 -6.63 -39.82 -10.81
CA LYS A 497 -5.38 -40.56 -10.96
C LYS A 497 -5.44 -41.88 -10.21
N GLU A 498 -4.78 -42.89 -10.75
CA GLU A 498 -4.70 -44.20 -10.10
C GLU A 498 -3.93 -44.10 -8.78
N THR A 499 -4.56 -44.49 -7.66
CA THR A 499 -3.95 -44.45 -6.34
C THR A 499 -2.88 -45.51 -6.20
N LEU A 500 -1.66 -45.09 -5.90
CA LEU A 500 -0.52 -45.96 -5.66
C LEU A 500 -0.39 -46.34 -4.18
N ALA A 501 -0.59 -45.37 -3.29
CA ALA A 501 -0.46 -45.59 -1.85
C ALA A 501 -1.28 -44.58 -1.06
N ILE A 502 -1.69 -44.95 0.14
CA ILE A 502 -2.31 -44.03 1.10
C ILE A 502 -1.46 -44.07 2.37
N GLU A 503 -1.06 -42.89 2.80
CA GLU A 503 -0.28 -42.72 4.01
C GLU A 503 -1.05 -41.80 4.99
N TRP A 504 -0.83 -42.00 6.26
CA TRP A 504 -1.53 -41.26 7.30
C TRP A 504 -0.53 -40.48 8.17
N TYR A 505 -0.89 -39.26 8.55
CA TYR A 505 -0.06 -38.41 9.37
C TYR A 505 -0.92 -37.75 10.45
N ASP A 506 -0.36 -37.52 11.62
CA ASP A 506 -0.97 -36.61 12.60
C ASP A 506 -0.73 -35.15 12.15
N LEU A 507 -1.28 -34.22 12.93
CA LEU A 507 -1.20 -32.79 12.56
C LEU A 507 0.16 -32.16 12.84
N SER A 508 1.05 -32.89 13.53
CA SER A 508 2.45 -32.48 13.66
C SER A 508 3.33 -33.03 12.54
N GLY A 509 2.69 -33.73 11.56
CA GLY A 509 3.39 -34.31 10.40
C GLY A 509 4.02 -35.69 10.67
N ARG A 510 3.82 -36.25 11.86
CA ARG A 510 4.36 -37.57 12.18
C ARG A 510 3.56 -38.66 11.49
N LYS A 511 4.23 -39.56 10.78
CA LYS A 511 3.61 -40.65 10.05
C LYS A 511 2.94 -41.64 11.02
N LEU A 512 1.72 -42.06 10.69
CA LEU A 512 0.90 -42.99 11.46
C LEU A 512 0.79 -44.32 10.71
N ALA A 513 0.60 -45.40 11.44
CA ALA A 513 0.37 -46.73 10.86
C ALA A 513 -1.00 -46.81 10.19
N GLY A 514 -1.91 -45.90 10.51
CA GLY A 514 -3.27 -45.85 9.95
C GLY A 514 -4.04 -44.70 10.62
N PRO A 515 -5.31 -44.52 10.29
CA PRO A 515 -6.10 -43.45 10.88
C PRO A 515 -6.28 -43.67 12.38
N THR A 516 -6.15 -42.65 13.14
CA THR A 516 -6.33 -42.67 14.61
C THR A 516 -7.51 -41.78 15.00
N UNK A 517 -8.07 -42.09 15.98
CA UNK A 517 -9.14 -41.36 16.46
C UNK A 517 -8.80 -39.93 16.47
N GLY A 518 -9.70 -39.20 16.07
CA GLY A 518 -9.52 -37.78 15.89
C GLY A 518 -9.21 -37.39 14.46
N ILE A 519 -8.43 -36.32 14.31
CA ILE A 519 -8.14 -35.82 12.97
C ILE A 519 -6.78 -36.31 12.50
N CYS A 520 -6.79 -36.93 11.31
CA CYS A 520 -5.58 -37.36 10.62
C CYS A 520 -5.51 -36.74 9.24
N LEU A 521 -4.32 -36.56 8.73
CA LEU A 521 -4.07 -36.21 7.34
C LEU A 521 -3.89 -37.51 6.55
N LYS A 522 -4.72 -37.65 5.53
CA LYS A 522 -4.63 -38.78 4.59
C LYS A 522 -3.90 -38.27 3.34
N LEU A 523 -2.71 -38.76 3.14
CA LEU A 523 -1.91 -38.44 1.94
C LEU A 523 -2.12 -39.56 0.93
N THR A 524 -2.74 -39.22 -0.20
CA THR A 524 -2.91 -40.17 -1.32
C THR A 524 -1.82 -39.92 -2.35
N ARG A 525 -1.04 -40.93 -2.62
CA ARG A 525 0.01 -40.89 -3.64
C ARG A 525 -0.53 -41.61 -4.88
N TYR A 526 -0.41 -40.96 -6.01
CA TYR A 526 -0.94 -41.49 -7.28
C TYR A 526 0.18 -42.12 -8.12
N ALA A 527 -0.23 -43.00 -9.08
CA ALA A 527 0.71 -43.72 -9.93
C ALA A 527 1.57 -42.79 -10.81
N ASP A 528 1.09 -41.60 -11.07
CA ASP A 528 1.81 -40.59 -11.85
C ASP A 528 2.79 -39.73 -10.99
N GLY A 529 2.91 -40.07 -9.70
CA GLY A 529 3.76 -39.38 -8.75
C GLY A 529 3.12 -38.20 -8.02
N SER A 530 1.91 -37.81 -8.40
CA SER A 530 1.22 -36.70 -7.74
C SER A 530 0.62 -37.12 -6.40
N LEU A 531 0.26 -36.12 -5.59
CA LEU A 531 -0.15 -36.30 -4.20
C LEU A 531 -1.43 -35.52 -3.92
N LYS A 532 -2.28 -36.11 -3.09
CA LYS A 532 -3.49 -35.44 -2.58
C LYS A 532 -3.54 -35.61 -1.08
N THR A 533 -3.66 -34.50 -0.35
CA THR A 533 -3.83 -34.57 1.10
C THR A 533 -5.29 -34.26 1.44
N GLU A 534 -5.89 -35.12 2.24
CA GLU A 534 -7.26 -34.94 2.72
C GLU A 534 -7.27 -35.05 4.24
N LYS A 535 -8.02 -34.19 4.85
CA LYS A 535 -8.28 -34.27 6.29
C LYS A 535 -9.38 -35.32 6.49
N VAL A 536 -9.14 -36.27 7.36
CA VAL A 536 -10.10 -37.31 7.68
C VAL A 536 -10.35 -37.29 9.19
N MET A 537 -11.61 -37.19 9.57
CA MET A 537 -12.01 -37.32 10.98
C MET A 537 -12.50 -38.76 11.17
N THR A 538 -11.79 -39.47 12.03
CA THR A 538 -12.19 -40.83 12.40
C THR A 538 -12.77 -40.79 13.82
N ARG A 539 -13.93 -41.45 14.01
CA ARG A 539 -14.63 -41.55 15.29
C ARG A 539 -14.23 -42.84 16.02
#